data_8a896b3a9836a0f03d00cc026dfccb5f
#
_entry.id   8a896b3a9836a0f03d00cc026dfccb5f
#
_cell.length_a   1.000
_cell.length_b   1.000
_cell.length_c   1.000
_cell.angle_alpha   90.00
_cell.angle_beta   90.00
_cell.angle_gamma   90.00
#
_symmetry.space_group_name_H-M   'P 1'
#
loop_
_entity.id
_entity.type
_entity.pdbx_description
1 polymer ?
#
loop_
_entity_poly.entity_id
_entity_poly.type
_entity_poly.pdbx_seq_one_letter_code
_entity_poly.pdbx_strand_id
1 'polypeptide(L)'
;MKIIPIASDSLGVRSMATYVETKDCKIFIDPSAALGPKRYGLPPHQLELEALFKAKEKIAKIAKKCDILTISHYHYDHYDPNETFYYGKKVFTKDISKNINKSQTQRGKDFKDSFENKCDLIYCDDSKYEIGDTELIFSPPFFHGPENVRLGYVIMTTIDDGEKKLLHASDVQGPVTKDATDYIIKQNPDLLIMDGPPTIFLGWKLSLKDLENASNNLLKIIEKLDCEIILDHHLLRDIKYKEVFPIPYKKAGKRVKTFAEYLGKENNTLEAHRKKLWGK
;
A
#
# COMPACT_ATOMS: atom_id res chain seq x y z
N MET A 1 17.26 -8.29 -6.34
CA MET A 1 15.83 -7.86 -6.48
C MET A 1 15.74 -6.46 -7.05
N LYS A 2 14.84 -6.22 -8.02
CA LYS A 2 14.52 -4.89 -8.56
C LYS A 2 13.12 -4.48 -8.08
N ILE A 3 13.01 -3.30 -7.46
CA ILE A 3 11.76 -2.80 -6.87
C ILE A 3 11.44 -1.45 -7.52
N ILE A 4 10.25 -1.32 -8.08
CA ILE A 4 9.80 -0.10 -8.79
C ILE A 4 8.41 0.30 -8.29
N PRO A 5 8.27 1.39 -7.54
CA PRO A 5 7.00 2.05 -7.31
C PRO A 5 6.35 2.48 -8.63
N ILE A 6 5.08 2.15 -8.83
CA ILE A 6 4.38 2.40 -10.10
C ILE A 6 3.39 3.54 -9.98
N ALA A 7 2.61 3.55 -8.89
CA ALA A 7 1.60 4.56 -8.60
C ALA A 7 1.45 4.75 -7.10
N SER A 8 1.20 5.98 -6.66
CA SER A 8 0.96 6.35 -5.26
C SER A 8 0.42 7.78 -5.15
N ASP A 9 0.08 8.21 -3.93
CA ASP A 9 -0.35 9.60 -3.68
C ASP A 9 0.77 10.60 -3.98
N SER A 10 2.05 10.28 -3.75
CA SER A 10 3.18 11.13 -4.18
C SER A 10 3.39 11.18 -5.70
N LEU A 11 2.76 10.27 -6.44
CA LEU A 11 2.76 10.21 -7.91
C LEU A 11 1.43 10.66 -8.52
N GLY A 12 0.53 11.24 -7.71
CA GLY A 12 -0.69 11.93 -8.16
C GLY A 12 -1.98 11.15 -8.05
N VAL A 13 -1.99 9.91 -7.56
CA VAL A 13 -3.19 9.07 -7.44
C VAL A 13 -3.14 8.25 -6.15
N ARG A 14 -4.30 7.86 -5.62
CA ARG A 14 -4.35 6.88 -4.52
C ARG A 14 -3.91 5.53 -5.02
N SER A 15 -2.85 4.99 -4.45
CA SER A 15 -2.30 3.68 -4.78
C SER A 15 -1.11 3.35 -3.89
N MET A 16 -0.75 2.07 -3.82
CA MET A 16 0.54 1.57 -3.35
C MET A 16 1.14 0.56 -4.33
N ALA A 17 0.78 0.69 -5.62
CA ALA A 17 1.15 -0.25 -6.67
C ALA A 17 2.67 -0.36 -6.83
N THR A 18 3.21 -1.55 -6.55
CA THR A 18 4.65 -1.82 -6.54
C THR A 18 5.00 -3.03 -7.39
N TYR A 19 5.86 -2.83 -8.40
CA TYR A 19 6.44 -3.90 -9.19
C TYR A 19 7.74 -4.40 -8.58
N VAL A 20 7.88 -5.73 -8.51
CA VAL A 20 9.07 -6.41 -8.01
C VAL A 20 9.52 -7.47 -9.01
N GLU A 21 10.81 -7.50 -9.31
CA GLU A 21 11.44 -8.49 -10.18
C GLU A 21 12.61 -9.14 -9.44
N THR A 22 12.52 -10.44 -9.27
CA THR A 22 13.60 -11.30 -8.78
C THR A 22 14.21 -12.07 -9.96
N LYS A 23 15.19 -12.93 -9.71
CA LYS A 23 15.71 -13.83 -10.75
C LYS A 23 14.68 -14.88 -11.18
N ASP A 24 13.71 -15.20 -10.31
CA ASP A 24 12.78 -16.31 -10.48
C ASP A 24 11.42 -15.89 -11.03
N CYS A 25 10.95 -14.68 -10.68
CA CYS A 25 9.59 -14.26 -11.05
C CYS A 25 9.42 -12.73 -11.03
N LYS A 26 8.34 -12.29 -11.70
CA LYS A 26 7.86 -10.91 -11.71
C LYS A 26 6.56 -10.83 -10.93
N ILE A 27 6.55 -9.99 -9.91
CA ILE A 27 5.47 -9.85 -8.96
C ILE A 27 4.92 -8.43 -9.02
N PHE A 28 3.62 -8.25 -8.96
CA PHE A 28 3.03 -6.93 -8.83
C PHE A 28 2.12 -6.88 -7.60
N ILE A 29 2.47 -6.05 -6.63
CA ILE A 29 1.74 -5.86 -5.38
C ILE A 29 0.73 -4.73 -5.58
N ASP A 30 -0.54 -4.99 -5.22
CA ASP A 30 -1.66 -4.05 -5.24
C ASP A 30 -1.80 -3.28 -6.57
N PRO A 31 -2.02 -3.99 -7.71
CA PRO A 31 -1.96 -3.42 -9.05
C PRO A 31 -3.19 -2.57 -9.39
N SER A 32 -3.45 -1.50 -8.64
CA SER A 32 -4.57 -0.60 -8.88
C SER A 32 -4.26 0.84 -8.49
N ALA A 33 -5.13 1.75 -8.94
CA ALA A 33 -5.14 3.15 -8.56
C ALA A 33 -6.57 3.70 -8.58
N ALA A 34 -6.85 4.65 -7.68
CA ALA A 34 -8.14 5.32 -7.57
C ALA A 34 -7.98 6.82 -7.27
N LEU A 35 -9.10 7.54 -7.22
CA LEU A 35 -9.17 8.93 -6.74
C LEU A 35 -10.16 9.04 -5.58
N GLY A 36 -9.87 9.95 -4.66
CA GLY A 36 -10.85 10.36 -3.65
C GLY A 36 -12.06 11.04 -4.32
N PRO A 37 -13.28 10.50 -4.17
CA PRO A 37 -14.46 11.05 -4.85
C PRO A 37 -14.73 12.50 -4.45
N LYS A 38 -14.42 12.85 -3.21
CA LYS A 38 -14.50 14.23 -2.71
C LYS A 38 -13.31 14.53 -1.79
N ARG A 39 -12.69 15.70 -1.96
CA ARG A 39 -11.72 16.28 -1.05
C ARG A 39 -12.02 17.77 -0.90
N TYR A 40 -12.12 18.28 0.34
CA TYR A 40 -12.55 19.65 0.62
C TYR A 40 -13.91 20.01 0.01
N GLY A 41 -14.82 19.04 -0.12
CA GLY A 41 -16.11 19.21 -0.80
C GLY A 41 -16.04 19.24 -2.33
N LEU A 42 -14.85 19.16 -2.93
CA LEU A 42 -14.62 19.26 -4.38
C LEU A 42 -14.48 17.87 -5.02
N PRO A 43 -14.97 17.69 -6.27
CA PRO A 43 -14.68 16.48 -7.05
C PRO A 43 -13.21 16.46 -7.52
N PRO A 44 -12.72 15.35 -8.08
CA PRO A 44 -11.40 15.31 -8.71
C PRO A 44 -11.24 16.38 -9.79
N HIS A 45 -10.06 17.00 -9.83
CA HIS A 45 -9.70 17.96 -10.87
C HIS A 45 -9.28 17.23 -12.15
N GLN A 46 -9.31 17.91 -13.32
CA GLN A 46 -8.92 17.31 -14.60
C GLN A 46 -7.50 16.71 -14.56
N LEU A 47 -6.55 17.37 -13.91
CA LEU A 47 -5.17 16.85 -13.73
C LEU A 47 -5.13 15.54 -12.93
N GLU A 48 -6.04 15.34 -11.96
CA GLU A 48 -6.12 14.08 -11.21
C GLU A 48 -6.71 12.96 -12.08
N LEU A 49 -7.70 13.26 -12.93
CA LEU A 49 -8.27 12.31 -13.89
C LEU A 49 -7.22 11.85 -14.91
N GLU A 50 -6.42 12.79 -15.43
CA GLU A 50 -5.31 12.49 -16.35
C GLU A 50 -4.22 11.66 -15.68
N ALA A 51 -3.89 11.96 -14.41
CA ALA A 51 -2.93 11.18 -13.64
C ALA A 51 -3.43 9.75 -13.40
N LEU A 52 -4.73 9.59 -13.06
CA LEU A 52 -5.35 8.28 -12.90
C LEU A 52 -5.31 7.47 -14.20
N PHE A 53 -5.67 8.07 -15.32
CA PHE A 53 -5.65 7.40 -16.61
C PHE A 53 -4.23 6.87 -16.93
N LYS A 54 -3.20 7.73 -16.82
CA LYS A 54 -1.80 7.36 -17.03
C LYS A 54 -1.31 6.28 -16.06
N ALA A 55 -1.74 6.35 -14.78
CA ALA A 55 -1.39 5.35 -13.78
C ALA A 55 -2.00 3.99 -14.13
N LYS A 56 -3.28 3.94 -14.49
CA LYS A 56 -3.97 2.70 -14.89
C LYS A 56 -3.36 2.08 -16.15
N GLU A 57 -3.05 2.87 -17.18
CA GLU A 57 -2.35 2.38 -18.38
C GLU A 57 -0.98 1.75 -18.02
N LYS A 58 -0.21 2.43 -17.16
CA LYS A 58 1.10 1.94 -16.72
C LYS A 58 0.98 0.65 -15.91
N ILE A 59 0.03 0.60 -14.97
CA ILE A 59 -0.29 -0.59 -14.16
C ILE A 59 -0.65 -1.76 -15.08
N ALA A 60 -1.61 -1.59 -15.99
CA ALA A 60 -2.06 -2.64 -16.90
C ALA A 60 -0.92 -3.15 -17.80
N LYS A 61 -0.09 -2.24 -18.33
CA LYS A 61 1.06 -2.61 -19.16
C LYS A 61 2.10 -3.45 -18.42
N ILE A 62 2.33 -3.16 -17.13
CA ILE A 62 3.29 -3.89 -16.29
C ILE A 62 2.67 -5.19 -15.79
N ALA A 63 1.44 -5.15 -15.26
CA ALA A 63 0.74 -6.32 -14.74
C ALA A 63 0.63 -7.45 -15.77
N LYS A 64 0.41 -7.13 -17.05
CA LYS A 64 0.40 -8.11 -18.15
C LYS A 64 1.69 -8.92 -18.27
N LYS A 65 2.82 -8.36 -17.82
CA LYS A 65 4.16 -8.99 -17.89
C LYS A 65 4.56 -9.71 -16.62
N CYS A 66 3.77 -9.61 -15.56
CA CYS A 66 4.03 -10.25 -14.29
C CYS A 66 3.51 -11.70 -14.28
N ASP A 67 4.18 -12.54 -13.53
CA ASP A 67 3.78 -13.94 -13.32
C ASP A 67 2.77 -14.02 -12.17
N ILE A 68 2.94 -13.16 -11.19
CA ILE A 68 2.24 -13.16 -9.92
C ILE A 68 1.67 -11.77 -9.65
N LEU A 69 0.43 -11.73 -9.17
CA LEU A 69 -0.20 -10.54 -8.63
C LEU A 69 -0.58 -10.78 -7.16
N THR A 70 -0.46 -9.76 -6.31
CA THR A 70 -0.92 -9.85 -4.92
C THR A 70 -1.91 -8.74 -4.61
N ILE A 71 -2.92 -9.02 -3.81
CA ILE A 71 -3.95 -8.07 -3.36
C ILE A 71 -4.00 -8.11 -1.84
N SER A 72 -3.53 -7.05 -1.22
CA SER A 72 -3.44 -6.94 0.24
C SER A 72 -4.81 -6.84 0.93
N HIS A 73 -5.75 -6.20 0.28
CA HIS A 73 -7.15 -6.04 0.72
C HIS A 73 -8.02 -5.48 -0.41
N TYR A 74 -9.36 -5.46 -0.19
CA TYR A 74 -10.31 -5.14 -1.27
C TYR A 74 -10.77 -3.66 -1.25
N HIS A 75 -9.84 -2.70 -1.17
CA HIS A 75 -10.08 -1.31 -1.55
C HIS A 75 -9.68 -1.08 -3.01
N TYR A 76 -10.43 -0.25 -3.75
CA TYR A 76 -10.26 -0.08 -5.21
C TYR A 76 -8.95 0.58 -5.62
N ASP A 77 -8.23 1.20 -4.71
CA ASP A 77 -6.88 1.71 -4.91
C ASP A 77 -5.79 0.61 -4.80
N HIS A 78 -6.17 -0.63 -4.40
CA HIS A 78 -5.29 -1.80 -4.31
C HIS A 78 -5.64 -2.90 -5.30
N TYR A 79 -6.90 -2.98 -5.77
CA TYR A 79 -7.31 -3.89 -6.84
C TYR A 79 -8.35 -3.24 -7.75
N ASP A 80 -8.39 -3.62 -9.04
CA ASP A 80 -9.40 -3.16 -9.99
C ASP A 80 -10.18 -4.36 -10.54
N PRO A 81 -11.48 -4.51 -10.19
CA PRO A 81 -12.28 -5.65 -10.62
C PRO A 81 -12.61 -5.63 -12.13
N ASN A 82 -12.33 -4.53 -12.83
CA ASN A 82 -12.65 -4.37 -14.26
C ASN A 82 -11.47 -4.74 -15.17
N GLU A 83 -10.32 -5.04 -14.58
CA GLU A 83 -9.10 -5.32 -15.34
C GLU A 83 -8.95 -6.80 -15.72
N THR A 84 -8.43 -7.04 -16.90
CA THR A 84 -8.24 -8.40 -17.43
C THR A 84 -6.83 -8.94 -17.25
N PHE A 85 -5.90 -8.17 -16.72
CA PHE A 85 -4.52 -8.60 -16.55
C PHE A 85 -4.34 -9.70 -15.50
N TYR A 86 -5.39 -10.05 -14.74
CA TYR A 86 -5.41 -11.21 -13.84
C TYR A 86 -5.46 -12.55 -14.59
N TYR A 87 -5.97 -12.58 -15.82
CA TYR A 87 -6.20 -13.81 -16.57
C TYR A 87 -4.92 -14.62 -16.78
N GLY A 88 -5.01 -15.92 -16.46
CA GLY A 88 -3.90 -16.86 -16.59
C GLY A 88 -2.76 -16.68 -15.60
N LYS A 89 -2.92 -15.84 -14.57
CA LYS A 89 -1.89 -15.56 -13.58
C LYS A 89 -2.17 -16.23 -12.25
N LYS A 90 -1.13 -16.34 -11.43
CA LYS A 90 -1.25 -16.66 -10.01
C LYS A 90 -1.56 -15.39 -9.23
N VAL A 91 -2.70 -15.36 -8.54
CA VAL A 91 -3.21 -14.19 -7.84
C VAL A 91 -3.40 -14.52 -6.36
N PHE A 92 -2.49 -14.00 -5.53
CA PHE A 92 -2.57 -14.13 -4.07
C PHE A 92 -3.41 -13.02 -3.49
N THR A 93 -4.39 -13.36 -2.66
CA THR A 93 -5.33 -12.36 -2.12
C THR A 93 -5.64 -12.59 -0.66
N LYS A 94 -6.03 -11.52 0.03
CA LYS A 94 -6.64 -11.56 1.36
C LYS A 94 -7.83 -12.52 1.39
N ASP A 95 -7.88 -13.42 2.40
CA ASP A 95 -9.02 -14.32 2.62
C ASP A 95 -10.31 -13.54 2.90
N ILE A 96 -11.38 -13.90 2.19
CA ILE A 96 -12.70 -13.27 2.28
C ILE A 96 -13.61 -13.85 3.37
N SER A 97 -13.17 -14.91 4.06
CA SER A 97 -14.00 -15.64 5.02
C SER A 97 -13.79 -15.21 6.47
N LYS A 98 -12.64 -14.61 6.79
CA LYS A 98 -12.26 -14.25 8.18
C LYS A 98 -11.44 -12.98 8.25
N ASN A 99 -11.50 -12.29 9.40
CA ASN A 99 -10.76 -11.04 9.63
C ASN A 99 -10.92 -10.07 8.45
N ILE A 100 -12.16 -9.71 8.18
CA ILE A 100 -12.54 -8.85 7.04
C ILE A 100 -13.87 -8.15 7.37
N ASN A 101 -14.07 -6.93 6.89
CA ASN A 101 -15.34 -6.23 7.09
C ASN A 101 -16.36 -6.58 5.99
N LYS A 102 -17.65 -6.29 6.25
CA LYS A 102 -18.75 -6.62 5.33
C LYS A 102 -18.55 -6.06 3.91
N SER A 103 -18.04 -4.83 3.78
CA SER A 103 -17.83 -4.19 2.48
C SER A 103 -16.73 -4.87 1.68
N GLN A 104 -15.59 -5.18 2.31
CA GLN A 104 -14.49 -5.90 1.67
C GLN A 104 -14.87 -7.35 1.38
N THR A 105 -15.66 -8.02 2.26
CA THR A 105 -16.20 -9.37 1.98
C THR A 105 -17.00 -9.38 0.70
N GLN A 106 -17.89 -8.41 0.52
CA GLN A 106 -18.71 -8.35 -0.71
C GLN A 106 -17.83 -8.16 -1.95
N ARG A 107 -16.92 -7.18 -1.91
CA ARG A 107 -15.99 -6.91 -3.02
C ARG A 107 -15.08 -8.11 -3.34
N GLY A 108 -14.60 -8.80 -2.32
CA GLY A 108 -13.78 -10.00 -2.49
C GLY A 108 -14.57 -11.17 -3.07
N LYS A 109 -15.86 -11.33 -2.73
CA LYS A 109 -16.76 -12.29 -3.36
C LYS A 109 -16.99 -11.94 -4.84
N ASP A 110 -17.31 -10.67 -5.14
CA ASP A 110 -17.49 -10.21 -6.51
C ASP A 110 -16.21 -10.43 -7.36
N PHE A 111 -15.03 -10.23 -6.75
CA PHE A 111 -13.74 -10.52 -7.38
C PHE A 111 -13.58 -12.02 -7.63
N LYS A 112 -13.83 -12.86 -6.62
CA LYS A 112 -13.79 -14.32 -6.75
C LYS A 112 -14.70 -14.78 -7.90
N ASP A 113 -15.98 -14.40 -7.88
CA ASP A 113 -16.96 -14.82 -8.88
C ASP A 113 -16.57 -14.39 -10.32
N SER A 114 -15.85 -13.25 -10.42
CA SER A 114 -15.38 -12.74 -11.72
C SER A 114 -14.13 -13.46 -12.24
N PHE A 115 -13.27 -13.98 -11.36
CA PHE A 115 -11.90 -14.40 -11.72
C PHE A 115 -11.52 -15.84 -11.36
N GLU A 116 -12.26 -16.56 -10.49
CA GLU A 116 -11.88 -17.91 -10.01
C GLU A 116 -11.65 -18.95 -11.13
N ASN A 117 -12.31 -18.79 -12.28
CA ASN A 117 -12.13 -19.66 -13.46
C ASN A 117 -11.20 -19.04 -14.52
N LYS A 118 -10.58 -17.88 -14.23
CA LYS A 118 -9.75 -17.13 -15.20
C LYS A 118 -8.31 -16.95 -14.74
N CYS A 119 -8.05 -17.16 -13.45
CA CYS A 119 -6.72 -17.12 -12.87
C CYS A 119 -6.59 -18.20 -11.77
N ASP A 120 -5.36 -18.45 -11.33
CA ASP A 120 -5.08 -19.27 -10.14
C ASP A 120 -5.22 -18.40 -8.89
N LEU A 121 -6.46 -18.33 -8.33
CA LEU A 121 -6.81 -17.49 -7.19
C LEU A 121 -6.51 -18.20 -5.87
N ILE A 122 -5.60 -17.63 -5.07
CA ILE A 122 -5.11 -18.22 -3.83
C ILE A 122 -5.36 -17.27 -2.66
N TYR A 123 -6.11 -17.71 -1.65
CA TYR A 123 -6.18 -17.01 -0.37
C TYR A 123 -4.91 -17.29 0.44
N CYS A 124 -4.19 -16.22 0.84
CA CYS A 124 -2.81 -16.36 1.30
C CYS A 124 -2.54 -15.81 2.72
N ASP A 125 -3.56 -15.50 3.50
CA ASP A 125 -3.37 -15.05 4.89
C ASP A 125 -2.49 -16.05 5.68
N ASP A 126 -1.47 -15.53 6.37
CA ASP A 126 -0.55 -16.31 7.22
C ASP A 126 0.08 -17.51 6.48
N SER A 127 0.61 -17.27 5.30
CA SER A 127 1.16 -18.33 4.44
C SER A 127 2.51 -17.96 3.84
N LYS A 128 3.23 -18.98 3.37
CA LYS A 128 4.53 -18.88 2.72
C LYS A 128 4.56 -19.73 1.46
N TYR A 129 5.16 -19.20 0.40
CA TYR A 129 5.35 -19.87 -0.88
C TYR A 129 6.79 -19.68 -1.36
N GLU A 130 7.33 -20.67 -2.03
CA GLU A 130 8.66 -20.65 -2.64
C GLU A 130 8.53 -20.72 -4.17
N ILE A 131 9.26 -19.87 -4.88
CA ILE A 131 9.31 -19.80 -6.33
C ILE A 131 10.78 -19.69 -6.72
N GLY A 132 11.38 -20.84 -7.09
CA GLY A 132 12.83 -20.95 -7.17
C GLY A 132 13.46 -20.65 -5.81
N ASP A 133 14.39 -19.70 -5.76
CA ASP A 133 15.00 -19.25 -4.51
C ASP A 133 14.29 -18.01 -3.90
N THR A 134 13.20 -17.55 -4.52
CA THR A 134 12.41 -16.41 -4.02
C THR A 134 11.33 -16.89 -3.06
N GLU A 135 11.31 -16.35 -1.84
CA GLU A 135 10.25 -16.57 -0.85
C GLU A 135 9.21 -15.46 -0.90
N LEU A 136 7.94 -15.84 -0.95
CA LEU A 136 6.78 -14.98 -0.76
C LEU A 136 6.14 -15.32 0.58
N ILE A 137 6.14 -14.37 1.51
CA ILE A 137 5.57 -14.55 2.85
C ILE A 137 4.43 -13.54 3.01
N PHE A 138 3.25 -14.07 3.32
CA PHE A 138 2.07 -13.26 3.62
C PHE A 138 1.80 -13.27 5.11
N SER A 139 1.54 -12.11 5.67
CA SER A 139 1.30 -11.97 7.10
C SER A 139 -0.06 -12.54 7.53
N PRO A 140 -0.25 -12.80 8.82
CA PRO A 140 -1.59 -12.78 9.41
C PRO A 140 -2.29 -11.46 9.08
N PRO A 141 -3.64 -11.42 9.09
CA PRO A 141 -4.39 -10.17 8.90
C PRO A 141 -4.13 -9.17 10.03
N PHE A 142 -3.77 -7.93 9.68
CA PHE A 142 -3.66 -6.80 10.59
C PHE A 142 -4.79 -5.81 10.38
N PHE A 143 -5.14 -5.04 11.39
CA PHE A 143 -6.11 -3.96 11.25
C PHE A 143 -5.63 -2.92 10.23
N HIS A 144 -6.54 -2.47 9.38
CA HIS A 144 -6.33 -1.34 8.50
C HIS A 144 -6.36 -0.03 9.33
N GLY A 145 -5.28 0.25 10.03
CA GLY A 145 -5.16 1.34 10.99
C GLY A 145 -5.46 0.93 12.43
N PRO A 146 -6.15 1.76 13.23
CA PRO A 146 -6.47 1.46 14.62
C PRO A 146 -7.33 0.21 14.79
N GLU A 147 -7.25 -0.44 15.95
CA GLU A 147 -8.09 -1.58 16.28
C GLU A 147 -9.58 -1.21 16.20
N ASN A 148 -10.40 -2.16 15.78
CA ASN A 148 -11.86 -2.03 15.70
C ASN A 148 -12.38 -0.95 14.74
N VAL A 149 -11.55 -0.41 13.84
CA VAL A 149 -12.05 0.47 12.80
C VAL A 149 -12.86 -0.29 11.74
N ARG A 150 -13.82 0.41 11.13
CA ARG A 150 -14.71 -0.17 10.10
C ARG A 150 -14.00 -0.45 8.77
N LEU A 151 -12.72 -0.09 8.63
CA LEU A 151 -11.95 -0.28 7.41
C LEU A 151 -11.56 -1.75 7.16
N GLY A 152 -11.58 -2.59 8.21
CA GLY A 152 -11.29 -4.01 8.13
C GLY A 152 -9.81 -4.33 8.32
N TYR A 153 -9.31 -5.27 7.52
CA TYR A 153 -7.98 -5.83 7.69
C TYR A 153 -7.21 -5.82 6.37
N VAL A 154 -5.89 -5.82 6.48
CA VAL A 154 -4.93 -5.96 5.38
C VAL A 154 -3.96 -7.10 5.68
N ILE A 155 -3.35 -7.67 4.65
CA ILE A 155 -2.18 -8.54 4.76
C ILE A 155 -0.96 -7.82 4.22
N MET A 156 0.19 -8.07 4.85
CA MET A 156 1.48 -7.59 4.37
C MET A 156 2.10 -8.65 3.45
N THR A 157 2.85 -8.21 2.44
CA THR A 157 3.59 -9.08 1.53
C THR A 157 5.09 -8.88 1.73
N THR A 158 5.79 -9.93 2.16
CA THR A 158 7.27 -9.97 2.19
C THR A 158 7.78 -10.75 0.98
N ILE A 159 8.79 -10.21 0.30
CA ILE A 159 9.50 -10.87 -0.79
C ILE A 159 10.97 -10.93 -0.40
N ASP A 160 11.53 -12.12 -0.33
CA ASP A 160 12.93 -12.38 0.00
C ASP A 160 13.57 -13.19 -1.13
N ASP A 161 14.61 -12.66 -1.81
CA ASP A 161 15.31 -13.36 -2.89
C ASP A 161 16.68 -13.91 -2.45
N GLY A 162 16.90 -13.97 -1.12
CA GLY A 162 18.14 -14.41 -0.50
C GLY A 162 19.23 -13.35 -0.44
N GLU A 163 19.15 -12.28 -1.24
CA GLU A 163 20.08 -11.15 -1.23
C GLU A 163 19.44 -9.89 -0.62
N LYS A 164 18.14 -9.70 -0.86
CA LYS A 164 17.38 -8.53 -0.40
C LYS A 164 15.98 -8.94 0.03
N LYS A 165 15.50 -8.29 1.08
CA LYS A 165 14.15 -8.49 1.62
C LYS A 165 13.33 -7.20 1.53
N LEU A 166 12.22 -7.26 0.80
CA LEU A 166 11.19 -6.23 0.76
C LEU A 166 10.03 -6.63 1.67
N LEU A 167 9.55 -5.71 2.50
CA LEU A 167 8.24 -5.82 3.14
C LEU A 167 7.32 -4.70 2.66
N HIS A 168 6.24 -5.06 1.98
CA HIS A 168 5.14 -4.16 1.65
C HIS A 168 4.04 -4.33 2.69
N ALA A 169 3.94 -3.37 3.61
CA ALA A 169 3.04 -3.46 4.76
C ALA A 169 1.61 -2.98 4.48
N SER A 170 1.34 -2.46 3.27
CA SER A 170 0.02 -1.94 2.89
C SER A 170 -0.49 -0.85 3.85
N ASP A 171 -1.80 -0.83 4.12
CA ASP A 171 -2.53 0.24 4.80
C ASP A 171 -2.64 0.04 6.32
N VAL A 172 -1.51 -0.06 7.01
CA VAL A 172 -1.44 -0.19 8.49
C VAL A 172 -1.46 1.14 9.23
N GLN A 173 -1.48 2.24 8.46
CA GLN A 173 -1.53 3.62 8.94
C GLN A 173 -0.38 4.01 9.89
N GLY A 174 0.84 3.58 9.54
CA GLY A 174 2.01 4.13 10.15
C GLY A 174 3.01 3.32 10.98
N PRO A 175 2.83 2.05 11.47
CA PRO A 175 1.64 1.31 11.86
C PRO A 175 1.06 1.82 13.20
N VAL A 176 -0.27 1.80 13.33
CA VAL A 176 -0.93 2.23 14.58
C VAL A 176 -0.88 1.15 15.65
N THR A 177 -0.95 -0.12 15.28
CA THR A 177 -1.03 -1.24 16.22
C THR A 177 0.34 -1.82 16.56
N LYS A 178 0.45 -2.31 17.81
CA LYS A 178 1.67 -2.97 18.28
C LYS A 178 1.98 -4.25 17.52
N ASP A 179 0.95 -5.06 17.21
CA ASP A 179 1.14 -6.36 16.55
C ASP A 179 1.70 -6.20 15.14
N ALA A 180 1.19 -5.23 14.36
CA ALA A 180 1.76 -4.90 13.05
C ALA A 180 3.22 -4.42 13.17
N THR A 181 3.53 -3.61 14.19
CA THR A 181 4.89 -3.15 14.49
C THR A 181 5.84 -4.30 14.79
N ASP A 182 5.42 -5.20 15.69
CA ASP A 182 6.26 -6.35 16.10
C ASP A 182 6.45 -7.32 14.92
N TYR A 183 5.47 -7.49 14.06
CA TYR A 183 5.60 -8.28 12.83
C TYR A 183 6.62 -7.65 11.87
N ILE A 184 6.54 -6.34 11.61
CA ILE A 184 7.50 -5.62 10.76
C ILE A 184 8.93 -5.78 11.28
N ILE A 185 9.13 -5.61 12.60
CA ILE A 185 10.44 -5.78 13.22
C ILE A 185 10.94 -7.22 13.09
N LYS A 186 10.06 -8.21 13.28
CA LYS A 186 10.40 -9.64 13.12
C LYS A 186 10.82 -9.98 11.70
N GLN A 187 10.19 -9.39 10.68
CA GLN A 187 10.55 -9.62 9.27
C GLN A 187 11.93 -9.07 8.91
N ASN A 188 12.39 -8.02 9.58
CA ASN A 188 13.69 -7.38 9.38
C ASN A 188 14.00 -7.13 7.88
N PRO A 189 13.20 -6.31 7.17
CA PRO A 189 13.41 -6.05 5.75
C PRO A 189 14.57 -5.08 5.51
N ASP A 190 15.13 -5.10 4.30
CA ASP A 190 16.06 -4.07 3.79
C ASP A 190 15.30 -2.84 3.26
N LEU A 191 14.09 -3.05 2.76
CA LEU A 191 13.17 -2.00 2.32
C LEU A 191 11.77 -2.25 2.89
N LEU A 192 11.26 -1.27 3.64
CA LEU A 192 9.90 -1.25 4.15
C LEU A 192 9.06 -0.26 3.34
N ILE A 193 7.98 -0.72 2.74
CA ILE A 193 6.97 0.12 2.08
C ILE A 193 5.69 0.08 2.91
N MET A 194 5.19 1.23 3.33
CA MET A 194 3.89 1.33 4.00
C MET A 194 3.24 2.69 3.76
N ASP A 195 1.95 2.76 4.02
CA ASP A 195 1.26 4.02 4.16
C ASP A 195 1.70 4.71 5.47
N GLY A 196 1.27 5.92 5.67
CA GLY A 196 1.41 6.61 6.96
C GLY A 196 0.05 6.96 7.55
N PRO A 197 0.00 7.51 8.77
CA PRO A 197 -1.26 7.91 9.37
C PRO A 197 -1.95 8.98 8.51
N PRO A 198 -3.29 8.91 8.34
CA PRO A 198 -4.06 9.89 7.57
C PRO A 198 -4.22 11.20 8.34
N THR A 199 -3.12 11.97 8.49
CA THR A 199 -3.05 13.20 9.31
C THR A 199 -4.11 14.24 8.93
N ILE A 200 -4.56 14.26 7.67
CA ILE A 200 -5.66 15.11 7.21
C ILE A 200 -6.98 14.87 7.96
N PHE A 201 -7.12 13.75 8.64
CA PHE A 201 -8.30 13.39 9.42
C PHE A 201 -8.10 13.50 10.93
N LEU A 202 -6.99 14.11 11.36
CA LEU A 202 -6.70 14.33 12.78
C LEU A 202 -7.81 15.12 13.47
N GLY A 203 -8.27 14.62 14.62
CA GLY A 203 -9.40 15.18 15.36
C GLY A 203 -10.78 14.74 14.85
N TRP A 204 -10.86 13.95 13.78
CA TRP A 204 -12.13 13.41 13.26
C TRP A 204 -12.10 11.87 13.15
N LYS A 205 -11.33 11.30 12.23
CA LYS A 205 -11.21 9.84 12.01
C LYS A 205 -9.87 9.27 12.49
N LEU A 206 -8.91 10.13 12.78
CA LEU A 206 -7.65 9.80 13.42
C LEU A 206 -7.62 10.53 14.76
N SER A 207 -7.53 9.79 15.86
CA SER A 207 -7.38 10.38 17.20
C SER A 207 -5.93 10.83 17.45
N LEU A 208 -5.73 11.75 18.40
CA LEU A 208 -4.37 12.11 18.84
C LEU A 208 -3.62 10.90 19.39
N LYS A 209 -4.31 10.00 20.09
CA LYS A 209 -3.73 8.76 20.62
C LYS A 209 -3.27 7.83 19.50
N ASP A 210 -4.04 7.70 18.42
CA ASP A 210 -3.64 6.85 17.28
C ASP A 210 -2.45 7.45 16.53
N LEU A 211 -2.39 8.78 16.40
CA LEU A 211 -1.23 9.46 15.83
C LEU A 211 0.02 9.28 16.71
N GLU A 212 -0.13 9.36 18.03
CA GLU A 212 0.94 9.10 18.99
C GLU A 212 1.41 7.65 18.93
N ASN A 213 0.48 6.69 18.86
CA ASN A 213 0.79 5.27 18.70
C ASN A 213 1.58 5.04 17.39
N ALA A 214 1.11 5.56 16.26
CA ALA A 214 1.81 5.47 14.97
C ALA A 214 3.22 6.06 15.06
N SER A 215 3.37 7.22 15.73
CA SER A 215 4.66 7.88 15.93
C SER A 215 5.64 7.02 16.76
N ASN A 216 5.18 6.50 17.88
CA ASN A 216 6.00 5.67 18.79
C ASN A 216 6.36 4.32 18.15
N ASN A 217 5.41 3.70 17.44
CA ASN A 217 5.62 2.45 16.75
C ASN A 217 6.62 2.60 15.59
N LEU A 218 6.49 3.65 14.79
CA LEU A 218 7.45 3.91 13.72
C LEU A 218 8.83 4.28 14.27
N LEU A 219 8.90 5.04 15.37
CA LEU A 219 10.16 5.29 16.05
C LEU A 219 10.84 3.98 16.48
N LYS A 220 10.08 3.05 17.08
CA LYS A 220 10.58 1.72 17.45
C LYS A 220 11.12 0.94 16.25
N ILE A 221 10.44 1.00 15.09
CA ILE A 221 10.94 0.38 13.84
C ILE A 221 12.25 1.02 13.42
N ILE A 222 12.33 2.36 13.39
CA ILE A 222 13.53 3.12 12.99
C ILE A 222 14.73 2.81 13.88
N GLU A 223 14.52 2.60 15.18
CA GLU A 223 15.56 2.28 16.15
C GLU A 223 16.02 0.82 16.09
N LYS A 224 15.13 -0.09 15.69
CA LYS A 224 15.41 -1.53 15.64
C LYS A 224 15.96 -2.01 14.29
N LEU A 225 15.60 -1.33 13.21
CA LEU A 225 15.91 -1.74 11.84
C LEU A 225 16.76 -0.70 11.13
N ASP A 226 17.76 -1.16 10.39
CA ASP A 226 18.56 -0.32 9.50
C ASP A 226 18.09 -0.48 8.05
N CYS A 227 16.78 -0.23 7.80
CA CYS A 227 16.19 -0.35 6.48
C CYS A 227 15.86 1.02 5.86
N GLU A 228 15.76 1.07 4.53
CA GLU A 228 15.07 2.17 3.86
C GLU A 228 13.57 2.06 4.14
N ILE A 229 12.90 3.20 4.31
CA ILE A 229 11.47 3.26 4.60
C ILE A 229 10.80 4.15 3.57
N ILE A 230 9.80 3.62 2.89
CA ILE A 230 8.90 4.41 2.07
C ILE A 230 7.60 4.63 2.85
N LEU A 231 7.30 5.92 3.11
CA LEU A 231 6.02 6.37 3.65
C LEU A 231 5.28 7.16 2.58
N ASP A 232 4.09 6.70 2.20
CA ASP A 232 3.32 7.34 1.13
C ASP A 232 1.81 7.28 1.42
N HIS A 233 1.01 7.19 0.40
CA HIS A 233 -0.42 6.92 0.39
C HIS A 233 -1.22 7.83 1.34
N HIS A 234 -1.78 7.32 2.44
CA HIS A 234 -2.65 8.09 3.34
C HIS A 234 -2.00 9.35 3.90
N LEU A 235 -0.71 9.31 4.20
CA LEU A 235 0.05 10.43 4.75
C LEU A 235 0.13 11.61 3.77
N LEU A 236 0.35 11.32 2.49
CA LEU A 236 0.58 12.32 1.43
C LEU A 236 -0.70 13.05 0.99
N ARG A 237 -1.85 12.71 1.56
CA ARG A 237 -3.12 13.42 1.37
C ARG A 237 -3.23 14.69 2.21
N ASP A 238 -2.22 14.97 3.06
CA ASP A 238 -2.10 16.17 3.86
C ASP A 238 -0.84 16.95 3.47
N ILE A 239 -0.99 18.20 3.05
CA ILE A 239 0.16 19.06 2.70
C ILE A 239 1.07 19.36 3.89
N LYS A 240 0.55 19.23 5.12
CA LYS A 240 1.27 19.49 6.39
C LYS A 240 1.81 18.22 7.05
N TYR A 241 1.83 17.10 6.35
CA TYR A 241 2.16 15.80 6.95
C TYR A 241 3.51 15.79 7.70
N LYS A 242 4.55 16.48 7.20
CA LYS A 242 5.86 16.56 7.87
C LYS A 242 5.83 17.37 9.16
N GLU A 243 4.90 18.33 9.26
CA GLU A 243 4.68 19.13 10.49
C GLU A 243 3.88 18.35 11.52
N VAL A 244 2.85 17.63 11.08
CA VAL A 244 1.93 16.86 11.95
C VAL A 244 2.55 15.54 12.38
N PHE A 245 3.37 14.91 11.53
CA PHE A 245 4.04 13.63 11.78
C PHE A 245 5.56 13.74 11.58
N PRO A 246 6.29 14.50 12.42
CA PRO A 246 7.69 14.87 12.18
C PRO A 246 8.71 13.78 12.56
N ILE A 247 8.33 12.82 13.41
CA ILE A 247 9.27 11.87 14.04
C ILE A 247 10.08 11.08 13.01
N PRO A 248 9.49 10.43 11.97
CA PRO A 248 10.26 9.63 11.03
C PRO A 248 11.31 10.46 10.31
N TYR A 249 10.98 11.71 9.92
CA TYR A 249 11.90 12.58 9.19
C TYR A 249 13.03 13.12 10.05
N LYS A 250 12.77 13.39 11.34
CA LYS A 250 13.78 13.87 12.30
C LYS A 250 14.74 12.74 12.73
N LYS A 251 14.26 11.52 12.85
CA LYS A 251 15.04 10.39 13.40
C LYS A 251 15.72 9.56 12.33
N ALA A 252 15.06 9.27 11.22
CA ALA A 252 15.61 8.46 10.15
C ALA A 252 16.16 9.28 8.96
N GLY A 253 15.79 10.57 8.87
CA GLY A 253 16.33 11.48 7.87
C GLY A 253 16.17 10.95 6.44
N LYS A 254 17.29 10.79 5.72
CA LYS A 254 17.31 10.34 4.31
C LYS A 254 16.85 8.89 4.09
N ARG A 255 16.73 8.07 5.16
CA ARG A 255 16.19 6.71 5.07
C ARG A 255 14.68 6.69 4.83
N VAL A 256 13.96 7.79 5.15
CA VAL A 256 12.52 7.91 4.90
C VAL A 256 12.29 8.71 3.64
N LYS A 257 11.60 8.11 2.68
CA LYS A 257 11.28 8.67 1.36
C LYS A 257 9.80 8.45 1.03
N THR A 258 9.28 9.22 0.09
CA THR A 258 8.04 8.87 -0.61
C THR A 258 8.33 7.99 -1.83
N PHE A 259 7.32 7.46 -2.52
CA PHE A 259 7.52 6.76 -3.79
C PHE A 259 8.18 7.66 -4.85
N ALA A 260 7.75 8.92 -4.93
CA ALA A 260 8.36 9.89 -5.85
C ALA A 260 9.84 10.12 -5.50
N GLU A 261 10.16 10.39 -4.23
CA GLU A 261 11.53 10.63 -3.77
C GLU A 261 12.43 9.37 -3.96
N TYR A 262 11.89 8.16 -3.76
CA TYR A 262 12.61 6.91 -4.04
C TYR A 262 12.95 6.76 -5.52
N LEU A 263 12.10 7.26 -6.41
CA LEU A 263 12.33 7.31 -7.87
C LEU A 263 13.18 8.51 -8.32
N GLY A 264 13.70 9.34 -7.41
CA GLY A 264 14.44 10.56 -7.73
C GLY A 264 13.58 11.67 -8.34
N LYS A 265 12.28 11.70 -8.01
CA LYS A 265 11.30 12.67 -8.50
C LYS A 265 10.78 13.56 -7.38
N GLU A 266 10.21 14.70 -7.75
CA GLU A 266 9.43 15.54 -6.84
C GLU A 266 8.06 14.94 -6.57
N ASN A 267 7.52 15.22 -5.36
CA ASN A 267 6.19 14.79 -4.97
C ASN A 267 5.11 15.53 -5.77
N ASN A 268 4.20 14.81 -6.40
CA ASN A 268 3.05 15.31 -7.15
C ASN A 268 1.75 14.97 -6.41
N THR A 269 1.49 15.58 -5.25
CA THR A 269 0.36 15.27 -4.37
C THR A 269 -0.92 16.01 -4.81
N LEU A 270 -1.51 15.60 -5.93
CA LEU A 270 -2.65 16.30 -6.57
C LEU A 270 -3.88 16.37 -5.65
N GLU A 271 -4.28 15.27 -5.01
CA GLU A 271 -5.44 15.26 -4.10
C GLU A 271 -5.27 16.22 -2.92
N ALA A 272 -4.08 16.28 -2.31
CA ALA A 272 -3.78 17.21 -1.22
C ALA A 272 -3.91 18.67 -1.67
N HIS A 273 -3.57 18.96 -2.92
CA HIS A 273 -3.62 20.29 -3.52
C HIS A 273 -4.92 20.59 -4.27
N ARG A 274 -5.96 19.75 -4.17
CA ARG A 274 -7.21 19.89 -4.96
C ARG A 274 -7.86 21.27 -4.83
N LYS A 275 -7.86 21.91 -3.64
CA LYS A 275 -8.33 23.29 -3.47
C LYS A 275 -7.59 24.26 -4.39
N LYS A 276 -6.26 24.21 -4.39
CA LYS A 276 -5.41 25.06 -5.23
C LYS A 276 -5.65 24.80 -6.72
N LEU A 277 -5.83 23.54 -7.12
CA LEU A 277 -6.12 23.17 -8.51
C LEU A 277 -7.44 23.78 -8.99
N TRP A 278 -8.45 23.86 -8.14
CA TRP A 278 -9.75 24.49 -8.41
C TRP A 278 -9.74 26.02 -8.20
N GLY A 279 -8.59 26.65 -7.92
CA GLY A 279 -8.49 28.09 -7.68
C GLY A 279 -9.19 28.56 -6.39
N LYS A 280 -9.28 27.72 -5.36
CA LYS A 280 -10.00 27.97 -4.10
C LYS A 280 -9.09 27.99 -2.89
#